data_ea266a98fef468a4f6b110bdf3be1785
#
_entry.id   ea266a98fef468a4f6b110bdf3be1785
#
_cell.length_a   1.000
_cell.length_b   1.000
_cell.length_c   1.000
_cell.angle_alpha   90.00
_cell.angle_beta   90.00
_cell.angle_gamma   90.00
#
_symmetry.space_group_name_H-M   'P 1'
#
loop_
_entity.id
_entity.type
_entity.pdbx_description
1 polymer ?
#
loop_
_entity_poly.entity_id
_entity_poly.type
_entity_poly.pdbx_seq_one_letter_code
_entity_poly.pdbx_strand_id
1 'polypeptide(L)'
;MPSTAISAQGSIVQIATGSGGAKTITGVAVGNPTILTSAAHGFSSGDVVTFAALTGADAALLNGQTLVVRDKTTNTFAVSVDTTGKTITAGSGTATPVAFTQINNIKSFSGFDGQASELDKTNMSSTAKEFLLGLTDPGNFQIDLDQDNSDAGQQALVAAQISGAAKLFKLVLPSGATPTATFTGYVKSVSSSGGVDQIVKRAAQIRISGAIAWS
;
A
#
# COMPACT_ATOMS: atom_id res chain seq x y z
N MET A 1 10.07 31.49 -10.03
CA MET A 1 10.52 30.10 -10.11
C MET A 1 9.40 29.31 -10.78
N PRO A 2 9.67 28.35 -11.67
CA PRO A 2 8.63 27.48 -12.18
C PRO A 2 8.02 26.70 -11.01
N SER A 3 6.70 26.45 -11.08
CA SER A 3 6.00 25.65 -10.05
C SER A 3 6.56 24.24 -10.03
N THR A 4 6.85 23.70 -8.85
CA THR A 4 7.21 22.30 -8.62
C THR A 4 6.00 21.45 -8.25
N ALA A 5 4.78 22.02 -8.39
CA ALA A 5 3.54 21.30 -8.13
C ALA A 5 3.37 20.12 -9.11
N ILE A 6 2.92 18.99 -8.57
CA ILE A 6 2.67 17.77 -9.34
C ILE A 6 1.24 17.82 -9.89
N SER A 7 1.09 17.56 -11.20
CA SER A 7 -0.23 17.39 -11.80
C SER A 7 -0.81 16.03 -11.36
N ALA A 8 -2.10 15.99 -11.05
CA ALA A 8 -2.80 14.71 -10.82
C ALA A 8 -3.06 13.94 -12.13
N GLN A 9 -2.90 14.58 -13.30
CA GLN A 9 -3.09 13.93 -14.59
C GLN A 9 -2.03 12.83 -14.79
N GLY A 10 -2.47 11.61 -15.11
CA GLY A 10 -1.61 10.43 -15.23
C GLY A 10 -1.41 9.66 -13.93
N SER A 11 -2.07 10.05 -12.83
CA SER A 11 -2.11 9.23 -11.63
C SER A 11 -2.82 7.90 -11.88
N ILE A 12 -2.30 6.83 -11.29
CA ILE A 12 -2.81 5.47 -11.45
C ILE A 12 -3.23 4.94 -10.07
N VAL A 13 -4.46 4.45 -9.96
CA VAL A 13 -4.91 3.71 -8.78
C VAL A 13 -5.08 2.25 -9.14
N GLN A 14 -4.56 1.38 -8.31
CA GLN A 14 -4.57 -0.06 -8.51
C GLN A 14 -5.11 -0.77 -7.27
N ILE A 15 -5.75 -1.91 -7.47
CA ILE A 15 -6.23 -2.82 -6.43
C ILE A 15 -5.56 -4.19 -6.57
N ALA A 16 -5.21 -4.82 -5.46
CA ALA A 16 -4.67 -6.17 -5.46
C ALA A 16 -5.74 -7.19 -5.84
N THR A 17 -5.48 -7.96 -6.88
CA THR A 17 -6.42 -8.99 -7.40
C THR A 17 -5.88 -10.41 -7.29
N GLY A 18 -4.60 -10.56 -6.99
CA GLY A 18 -3.98 -11.89 -6.91
C GLY A 18 -2.51 -11.81 -6.51
N SER A 19 -1.77 -12.84 -6.85
CA SER A 19 -0.33 -12.94 -6.64
C SER A 19 0.36 -13.39 -7.92
N GLY A 20 1.56 -12.89 -8.13
CA GLY A 20 2.44 -13.34 -9.21
C GLY A 20 3.20 -14.61 -8.86
N GLY A 21 4.13 -15.01 -9.74
CA GLY A 21 4.99 -16.17 -9.50
C GLY A 21 5.96 -15.95 -8.34
N ALA A 22 6.01 -16.88 -7.41
CA ALA A 22 6.92 -16.84 -6.28
C ALA A 22 8.39 -16.88 -6.77
N LYS A 23 9.25 -16.09 -6.12
CA LYS A 23 10.69 -16.06 -6.35
C LYS A 23 11.42 -16.65 -5.16
N THR A 24 12.37 -17.55 -5.43
CA THR A 24 13.15 -18.21 -4.38
C THR A 24 14.12 -17.22 -3.73
N ILE A 25 14.15 -17.17 -2.42
CA ILE A 25 15.15 -16.43 -1.65
C ILE A 25 16.33 -17.36 -1.38
N THR A 26 17.52 -16.91 -1.74
CA THR A 26 18.77 -17.69 -1.58
C THR A 26 19.66 -17.14 -0.46
N GLY A 27 19.38 -15.92 0.01
CA GLY A 27 20.14 -15.30 1.10
C GLY A 27 19.32 -14.23 1.81
N VAL A 28 19.62 -14.05 3.09
CA VAL A 28 19.08 -12.96 3.93
C VAL A 28 20.26 -12.30 4.63
N ALA A 29 20.49 -11.04 4.36
CA ALA A 29 21.42 -10.21 5.12
C ALA A 29 20.59 -9.41 6.15
N VAL A 30 20.74 -9.81 7.41
CA VAL A 30 20.06 -9.14 8.52
C VAL A 30 20.65 -7.76 8.76
N GLY A 31 19.80 -6.80 9.04
CA GLY A 31 20.18 -5.38 9.19
C GLY A 31 18.95 -4.47 9.12
N ASN A 32 19.22 -3.16 9.02
CA ASN A 32 18.20 -2.14 8.82
C ASN A 32 18.63 -1.22 7.64
N PRO A 33 18.02 -1.38 6.45
CA PRO A 33 16.98 -2.35 6.06
C PRO A 33 17.50 -3.78 5.93
N THR A 34 16.58 -4.75 5.93
CA THR A 34 16.89 -6.15 5.62
C THR A 34 17.09 -6.31 4.12
N ILE A 35 18.18 -6.96 3.70
CA ILE A 35 18.47 -7.22 2.28
C ILE A 35 18.26 -8.71 1.98
N LEU A 36 17.52 -9.00 0.91
CA LEU A 36 17.23 -10.35 0.45
C LEU A 36 17.89 -10.59 -0.90
N THR A 37 18.43 -11.79 -1.06
CA THR A 37 19.01 -12.25 -2.33
C THR A 37 18.06 -13.22 -3.02
N SER A 38 17.77 -12.94 -4.29
CA SER A 38 16.93 -13.77 -5.15
C SER A 38 17.36 -13.55 -6.59
N ALA A 39 17.90 -14.58 -7.22
CA ALA A 39 18.46 -14.48 -8.57
C ALA A 39 17.39 -14.06 -9.60
N ALA A 40 17.70 -13.04 -10.39
CA ALA A 40 16.85 -12.53 -11.46
C ALA A 40 15.37 -12.37 -11.04
N HIS A 41 15.12 -11.83 -9.85
CA HIS A 41 13.78 -11.75 -9.27
C HIS A 41 12.80 -10.92 -10.10
N GLY A 42 13.26 -9.92 -10.85
CA GLY A 42 12.44 -9.08 -11.73
C GLY A 42 11.53 -8.08 -11.00
N PHE A 43 11.68 -7.90 -9.68
CA PHE A 43 10.93 -6.89 -8.94
C PHE A 43 11.41 -5.48 -9.27
N SER A 44 10.51 -4.53 -9.13
CA SER A 44 10.79 -3.09 -9.17
C SER A 44 10.67 -2.48 -7.77
N SER A 45 11.38 -1.38 -7.53
CA SER A 45 11.14 -0.60 -6.30
C SER A 45 9.69 -0.12 -6.28
N GLY A 46 9.03 -0.25 -5.12
CA GLY A 46 7.60 -0.01 -4.97
C GLY A 46 6.71 -1.24 -5.25
N ASP A 47 7.26 -2.36 -5.71
CA ASP A 47 6.51 -3.62 -5.75
C ASP A 47 6.25 -4.11 -4.33
N VAL A 48 5.15 -4.84 -4.18
CA VAL A 48 4.75 -5.41 -2.90
C VAL A 48 4.92 -6.92 -2.96
N VAL A 49 5.62 -7.49 -1.99
CA VAL A 49 5.89 -8.93 -1.92
C VAL A 49 5.47 -9.49 -0.58
N THR A 50 4.99 -10.73 -0.59
CA THR A 50 4.69 -11.50 0.63
C THR A 50 5.72 -12.61 0.77
N PHE A 51 6.28 -12.75 1.97
CA PHE A 51 7.30 -13.75 2.28
C PHE A 51 6.70 -15.00 2.90
N ALA A 52 7.29 -16.14 2.59
CA ALA A 52 6.96 -17.43 3.18
C ALA A 52 8.19 -18.34 3.26
N ALA A 53 8.13 -19.31 4.16
CA ALA A 53 9.10 -20.41 4.30
C ALA A 53 10.57 -19.99 4.53
N LEU A 54 10.81 -18.77 4.99
CA LEU A 54 12.08 -18.40 5.60
C LEU A 54 12.24 -19.14 6.93
N THR A 55 13.47 -19.44 7.33
CA THR A 55 13.78 -20.20 8.55
C THR A 55 14.63 -19.37 9.52
N GLY A 56 14.77 -19.86 10.76
CA GLY A 56 15.44 -19.17 11.85
C GLY A 56 14.47 -18.73 12.96
N ALA A 57 14.99 -18.47 14.15
CA ALA A 57 14.17 -18.14 15.32
C ALA A 57 13.30 -16.90 15.13
N ASP A 58 13.77 -15.94 14.33
CA ASP A 58 13.10 -14.66 14.09
C ASP A 58 12.45 -14.58 12.70
N ALA A 59 12.30 -15.69 11.98
CA ALA A 59 11.76 -15.71 10.62
C ALA A 59 10.32 -15.15 10.52
N ALA A 60 9.56 -15.17 11.61
CA ALA A 60 8.23 -14.60 11.71
C ALA A 60 8.20 -13.07 11.49
N LEU A 61 9.33 -12.37 11.62
CA LEU A 61 9.42 -10.94 11.30
C LEU A 61 9.21 -10.66 9.80
N LEU A 62 9.46 -11.66 8.95
CA LEU A 62 9.27 -11.55 7.50
C LEU A 62 8.16 -12.47 7.00
N ASN A 63 8.09 -13.72 7.46
CA ASN A 63 7.10 -14.69 7.03
C ASN A 63 5.66 -14.20 7.31
N GLY A 64 4.82 -14.27 6.29
CA GLY A 64 3.44 -13.79 6.33
C GLY A 64 3.32 -12.26 6.21
N GLN A 65 4.43 -11.54 6.23
CA GLN A 65 4.41 -10.09 6.06
C GLN A 65 4.34 -9.70 4.58
N THR A 66 3.62 -8.62 4.32
CA THR A 66 3.50 -8.02 3.00
C THR A 66 4.27 -6.69 3.02
N LEU A 67 5.39 -6.65 2.32
CA LEU A 67 6.37 -5.57 2.42
C LEU A 67 6.67 -4.97 1.04
N VAL A 68 7.06 -3.68 1.05
CA VAL A 68 7.43 -2.94 -0.16
C VAL A 68 8.91 -3.16 -0.47
N VAL A 69 9.19 -3.51 -1.72
CA VAL A 69 10.54 -3.66 -2.27
C VAL A 69 11.21 -2.30 -2.43
N ARG A 70 12.44 -2.17 -1.96
CA ARG A 70 13.30 -0.99 -2.09
C ARG A 70 14.69 -1.39 -2.57
N ASP A 71 15.45 -0.41 -3.03
CA ASP A 71 16.89 -0.54 -3.36
C ASP A 71 17.22 -1.80 -4.16
N LYS A 72 16.41 -2.06 -5.18
CA LYS A 72 16.54 -3.26 -6.01
C LYS A 72 17.80 -3.25 -6.85
N THR A 73 18.47 -4.39 -6.95
CA THR A 73 19.42 -4.72 -8.01
C THR A 73 18.85 -5.83 -8.89
N THR A 74 19.64 -6.47 -9.72
CA THR A 74 19.21 -7.65 -10.51
C THR A 74 18.92 -8.86 -9.61
N ASN A 75 19.68 -9.01 -8.53
CA ASN A 75 19.66 -10.21 -7.69
C ASN A 75 19.38 -9.93 -6.21
N THR A 76 19.26 -8.67 -5.80
CA THR A 76 18.98 -8.30 -4.41
C THR A 76 17.94 -7.21 -4.33
N PHE A 77 17.21 -7.17 -3.23
CA PHE A 77 16.30 -6.09 -2.89
C PHE A 77 16.24 -5.92 -1.38
N ALA A 78 15.86 -4.75 -0.94
CA ALA A 78 15.69 -4.42 0.47
C ALA A 78 14.21 -4.31 0.85
N VAL A 79 13.91 -4.55 2.13
CA VAL A 79 12.62 -4.26 2.76
C VAL A 79 12.84 -3.49 4.05
N SER A 80 11.94 -2.55 4.37
CA SER A 80 12.04 -1.67 5.54
C SER A 80 11.65 -2.40 6.83
N VAL A 81 12.38 -3.45 7.15
CA VAL A 81 12.25 -4.19 8.43
C VAL A 81 13.63 -4.20 9.08
N ASP A 82 13.69 -3.88 10.36
CA ASP A 82 14.91 -3.98 11.14
C ASP A 82 15.06 -5.42 11.66
N THR A 83 16.04 -6.12 11.12
CA THR A 83 16.41 -7.47 11.56
C THR A 83 17.81 -7.52 12.19
N THR A 84 18.34 -6.38 12.63
CA THR A 84 19.65 -6.29 13.28
C THR A 84 19.71 -7.23 14.48
N GLY A 85 20.74 -8.07 14.53
CA GLY A 85 20.92 -9.04 15.61
C GLY A 85 19.91 -10.20 15.64
N LYS A 86 19.11 -10.37 14.57
CA LYS A 86 18.11 -11.43 14.44
C LYS A 86 18.70 -12.65 13.73
N THR A 87 18.03 -13.79 13.91
CA THR A 87 18.43 -15.05 13.27
C THR A 87 17.38 -15.42 12.22
N ILE A 88 17.67 -15.07 10.97
CA ILE A 88 16.83 -15.38 9.81
C ILE A 88 17.72 -15.93 8.70
N THR A 89 17.32 -17.04 8.12
CA THR A 89 18.01 -17.69 6.99
C THR A 89 17.04 -17.94 5.84
N ALA A 90 17.57 -18.07 4.64
CA ALA A 90 16.77 -18.26 3.45
C ALA A 90 15.92 -19.54 3.51
N GLY A 91 16.51 -20.67 3.95
CA GLY A 91 15.82 -21.96 3.93
C GLY A 91 15.26 -22.28 2.55
N SER A 92 13.98 -22.60 2.50
CA SER A 92 13.19 -22.71 1.27
C SER A 92 12.34 -21.44 1.01
N GLY A 93 12.81 -20.30 1.50
CA GLY A 93 12.10 -19.04 1.49
C GLY A 93 11.70 -18.57 0.11
N THR A 94 10.53 -17.95 0.04
CA THR A 94 9.99 -17.36 -1.18
C THR A 94 9.52 -15.94 -0.95
N ALA A 95 9.62 -15.11 -1.99
CA ALA A 95 8.96 -13.82 -2.10
C ALA A 95 7.95 -13.87 -3.26
N THR A 96 6.69 -13.69 -2.95
CA THR A 96 5.60 -13.74 -3.92
C THR A 96 5.09 -12.33 -4.16
N PRO A 97 5.20 -11.77 -5.37
CA PRO A 97 4.70 -10.43 -5.64
C PRO A 97 3.18 -10.40 -5.65
N VAL A 98 2.62 -9.32 -5.12
CA VAL A 98 1.18 -9.03 -5.23
C VAL A 98 0.89 -8.55 -6.65
N ALA A 99 -0.09 -9.15 -7.29
CA ALA A 99 -0.57 -8.71 -8.60
C ALA A 99 -1.62 -7.61 -8.40
N PHE A 100 -1.36 -6.45 -9.02
CA PHE A 100 -2.25 -5.31 -9.00
C PHE A 100 -2.96 -5.14 -10.33
N THR A 101 -4.23 -4.79 -10.29
CA THR A 101 -5.03 -4.42 -11.46
C THR A 101 -5.36 -2.94 -11.38
N GLN A 102 -5.16 -2.21 -12.47
CA GLN A 102 -5.48 -0.80 -12.55
C GLN A 102 -7.00 -0.61 -12.57
N ILE A 103 -7.45 0.41 -11.86
CA ILE A 103 -8.82 0.92 -11.91
C ILE A 103 -8.83 2.05 -12.94
N ASN A 104 -9.55 1.87 -14.03
CA ASN A 104 -9.60 2.85 -15.11
C ASN A 104 -10.75 3.86 -14.95
N ASN A 105 -10.74 4.89 -15.79
CA ASN A 105 -11.75 5.96 -15.89
C ASN A 105 -11.88 6.82 -14.62
N ILE A 106 -10.80 6.94 -13.83
CA ILE A 106 -10.79 7.79 -12.64
C ILE A 106 -10.82 9.26 -13.06
N LYS A 107 -11.72 10.04 -12.47
CA LYS A 107 -11.85 11.49 -12.66
C LYS A 107 -11.18 12.27 -11.55
N SER A 108 -11.31 11.77 -10.32
CA SER A 108 -10.72 12.40 -9.14
C SER A 108 -10.44 11.36 -8.06
N PHE A 109 -9.52 11.70 -7.19
CA PHE A 109 -9.30 10.98 -5.94
C PHE A 109 -9.09 11.99 -4.82
N SER A 110 -9.43 11.59 -3.60
CA SER A 110 -9.17 12.35 -2.38
C SER A 110 -8.91 11.37 -1.23
N GLY A 111 -8.24 11.85 -0.19
CA GLY A 111 -8.03 11.01 0.97
C GLY A 111 -6.70 11.24 1.65
N PHE A 112 -6.30 10.28 2.48
CA PHE A 112 -5.18 10.39 3.41
C PHE A 112 -5.43 11.52 4.43
N ASP A 113 -6.70 11.68 4.82
CA ASP A 113 -7.22 12.69 5.74
C ASP A 113 -7.07 12.27 7.20
N GLY A 114 -6.09 11.43 7.48
CA GLY A 114 -5.85 10.87 8.78
C GLY A 114 -5.48 11.90 9.84
N GLN A 115 -5.94 11.66 11.07
CA GLN A 115 -5.67 12.49 12.23
C GLN A 115 -5.19 11.62 13.40
N ALA A 116 -4.28 12.17 14.20
CA ALA A 116 -3.95 11.59 15.48
C ALA A 116 -4.95 12.06 16.54
N SER A 117 -5.34 11.17 17.46
CA SER A 117 -6.12 11.57 18.61
C SER A 117 -5.29 12.45 19.56
N GLU A 118 -5.91 13.47 20.15
CA GLU A 118 -5.27 14.33 21.14
C GLU A 118 -5.62 13.85 22.55
N LEU A 119 -4.60 13.68 23.38
CA LEU A 119 -4.75 13.35 24.80
C LEU A 119 -4.38 14.58 25.63
N ASP A 120 -5.34 15.14 26.35
CA ASP A 120 -5.10 16.26 27.27
C ASP A 120 -4.33 15.75 28.50
N LYS A 121 -3.13 16.27 28.72
CA LYS A 121 -2.29 15.99 29.91
C LYS A 121 -2.18 17.17 30.84
N THR A 122 -2.98 18.22 30.64
CA THR A 122 -2.98 19.42 31.47
C THR A 122 -3.25 19.07 32.94
N ASN A 123 -2.48 19.62 33.83
CA ASN A 123 -2.63 19.45 35.26
C ASN A 123 -2.63 20.84 36.00
N MET A 124 -2.87 20.85 37.32
CA MET A 124 -2.98 22.10 38.09
C MET A 124 -1.71 22.95 38.16
N SER A 125 -0.54 22.40 37.77
CA SER A 125 0.72 23.12 37.66
C SER A 125 1.02 23.62 36.25
N SER A 126 0.20 23.26 35.27
CA SER A 126 0.36 23.74 33.90
C SER A 126 -0.03 25.18 33.74
N THR A 127 0.79 25.98 33.07
CA THR A 127 0.49 27.41 32.80
C THR A 127 -0.26 27.59 31.47
N ALA A 128 -0.35 26.54 30.65
CA ALA A 128 -1.10 26.44 29.38
C ALA A 128 -1.62 25.05 29.22
N LYS A 129 -2.54 24.85 28.27
CA LYS A 129 -2.99 23.48 27.87
C LYS A 129 -1.86 22.69 27.25
N GLU A 130 -1.72 21.47 27.69
CA GLU A 130 -0.72 20.52 27.21
C GLU A 130 -1.38 19.30 26.62
N PHE A 131 -0.95 18.90 25.41
CA PHE A 131 -1.49 17.74 24.70
C PHE A 131 -0.41 16.75 24.33
N LEU A 132 -0.79 15.47 24.29
CA LEU A 132 -0.03 14.39 23.68
C LEU A 132 -0.80 13.86 22.47
N LEU A 133 -0.07 13.48 21.42
CA LEU A 133 -0.68 12.78 20.30
C LEU A 133 -0.80 11.29 20.62
N GLY A 134 -2.00 10.76 20.43
CA GLY A 134 -2.29 9.33 20.51
C GLY A 134 -2.09 8.59 19.17
N LEU A 135 -2.82 7.50 18.97
CA LEU A 135 -2.76 6.73 17.74
C LEU A 135 -3.28 7.55 16.55
N THR A 136 -2.55 7.47 15.44
CA THR A 136 -2.97 8.08 14.17
C THR A 136 -4.00 7.18 13.49
N ASP A 137 -5.14 7.75 13.15
CA ASP A 137 -6.11 7.15 12.24
C ASP A 137 -5.69 7.51 10.80
N PRO A 138 -5.45 6.56 9.89
CA PRO A 138 -5.01 6.87 8.53
C PRO A 138 -6.12 7.46 7.64
N GLY A 139 -7.38 7.49 8.10
CA GLY A 139 -8.50 8.12 7.41
C GLY A 139 -9.10 7.27 6.29
N ASN A 140 -9.64 7.96 5.30
CA ASN A 140 -10.31 7.35 4.16
C ASN A 140 -9.56 7.67 2.87
N PHE A 141 -9.86 6.88 1.82
CA PHE A 141 -9.48 7.17 0.46
C PHE A 141 -10.72 7.01 -0.43
N GLN A 142 -11.01 8.03 -1.23
CA GLN A 142 -12.16 8.05 -2.12
C GLN A 142 -11.69 8.22 -3.56
N ILE A 143 -12.37 7.56 -4.47
CA ILE A 143 -12.19 7.69 -5.91
C ILE A 143 -13.54 7.89 -6.58
N ASP A 144 -13.58 8.85 -7.51
CA ASP A 144 -14.70 9.09 -8.40
C ASP A 144 -14.29 8.73 -9.82
N LEU A 145 -15.12 8.00 -10.52
CA LEU A 145 -14.81 7.46 -11.84
C LEU A 145 -16.06 7.34 -12.72
N ASP A 146 -15.85 7.24 -14.01
CA ASP A 146 -16.92 6.87 -14.94
C ASP A 146 -17.07 5.34 -14.92
N GLN A 147 -18.31 4.86 -14.81
CA GLN A 147 -18.59 3.44 -14.68
C GLN A 147 -18.27 2.70 -15.98
N ASP A 148 -17.46 1.65 -15.87
CA ASP A 148 -17.21 0.66 -16.90
C ASP A 148 -17.32 -0.74 -16.28
N ASN A 149 -18.35 -1.47 -16.71
CA ASN A 149 -18.60 -2.83 -16.19
C ASN A 149 -17.64 -3.87 -16.77
N SER A 150 -16.89 -3.55 -17.82
CA SER A 150 -15.85 -4.43 -18.38
C SER A 150 -14.49 -4.25 -17.73
N ASP A 151 -14.30 -3.17 -16.97
CA ASP A 151 -13.03 -2.87 -16.29
C ASP A 151 -12.79 -3.81 -15.10
N ALA A 152 -11.71 -4.58 -15.17
CA ALA A 152 -11.36 -5.57 -14.14
C ALA A 152 -11.06 -4.93 -12.77
N GLY A 153 -10.50 -3.72 -12.75
CA GLY A 153 -10.23 -2.98 -11.51
C GLY A 153 -11.52 -2.53 -10.83
N GLN A 154 -12.50 -2.05 -11.60
CA GLN A 154 -13.81 -1.68 -11.07
C GLN A 154 -14.61 -2.91 -10.60
N GLN A 155 -14.52 -4.04 -11.31
CA GLN A 155 -15.11 -5.29 -10.85
C GLN A 155 -14.47 -5.77 -9.52
N ALA A 156 -13.15 -5.64 -9.39
CA ALA A 156 -12.44 -5.99 -8.17
C ALA A 156 -12.85 -5.12 -6.97
N LEU A 157 -13.17 -3.81 -7.17
CA LEU A 157 -13.73 -2.95 -6.13
C LEU A 157 -15.07 -3.47 -5.62
N VAL A 158 -15.98 -3.83 -6.54
CA VAL A 158 -17.30 -4.38 -6.18
C VAL A 158 -17.14 -5.73 -5.45
N ALA A 159 -16.27 -6.60 -5.94
CA ALA A 159 -15.99 -7.87 -5.30
C ALA A 159 -15.38 -7.70 -3.89
N ALA A 160 -14.50 -6.70 -3.72
CA ALA A 160 -13.92 -6.38 -2.42
C ALA A 160 -14.98 -5.85 -1.43
N GLN A 161 -15.93 -5.04 -1.89
CA GLN A 161 -17.06 -4.58 -1.07
C GLN A 161 -17.92 -5.75 -0.62
N ILE A 162 -18.30 -6.64 -1.55
CA ILE A 162 -19.18 -7.80 -1.25
C ILE A 162 -18.49 -8.76 -0.27
N SER A 163 -17.20 -9.01 -0.46
CA SER A 163 -16.45 -9.94 0.41
C SER A 163 -16.14 -9.37 1.80
N GLY A 164 -16.15 -8.03 1.96
CA GLY A 164 -15.71 -7.35 3.17
C GLY A 164 -14.22 -7.57 3.51
N ALA A 165 -13.44 -8.16 2.60
CA ALA A 165 -12.04 -8.44 2.84
C ALA A 165 -11.17 -7.20 2.63
N ALA A 166 -10.17 -7.02 3.49
CA ALA A 166 -9.13 -6.03 3.28
C ALA A 166 -8.38 -6.31 1.98
N LYS A 167 -8.09 -5.26 1.21
CA LYS A 167 -7.31 -5.30 -0.02
C LYS A 167 -6.17 -4.31 0.05
N LEU A 168 -5.08 -4.64 -0.66
CA LEU A 168 -4.01 -3.68 -0.89
C LEU A 168 -4.39 -2.78 -2.07
N PHE A 169 -4.13 -1.50 -1.87
CA PHE A 169 -4.27 -0.45 -2.88
C PHE A 169 -2.92 0.22 -3.13
N LYS A 170 -2.75 0.69 -4.34
CA LYS A 170 -1.54 1.41 -4.76
C LYS A 170 -1.96 2.65 -5.55
N LEU A 171 -1.53 3.82 -5.08
CA LEU A 171 -1.66 5.09 -5.80
C LEU A 171 -0.28 5.49 -6.31
N VAL A 172 -0.13 5.60 -7.62
CA VAL A 172 1.10 6.06 -8.27
C VAL A 172 0.83 7.47 -8.79
N LEU A 173 1.62 8.44 -8.33
CA LEU A 173 1.54 9.82 -8.78
C LEU A 173 2.55 10.06 -9.92
N PRO A 174 2.17 10.84 -10.95
CA PRO A 174 3.07 11.14 -12.07
C PRO A 174 4.07 12.19 -11.65
N SER A 175 5.26 11.78 -11.24
CA SER A 175 6.36 12.70 -10.96
C SER A 175 7.69 12.07 -11.39
N GLY A 176 8.76 12.87 -11.44
CA GLY A 176 10.10 12.38 -11.79
C GLY A 176 10.64 11.31 -10.82
N ALA A 177 10.14 11.29 -9.59
CA ALA A 177 10.44 10.27 -8.58
C ALA A 177 9.31 9.24 -8.40
N THR A 178 8.21 9.35 -9.16
CA THR A 178 7.02 8.46 -9.10
C THR A 178 6.62 8.06 -7.69
N PRO A 179 6.26 9.03 -6.81
CA PRO A 179 5.90 8.69 -5.45
C PRO A 179 4.68 7.75 -5.46
N THR A 180 4.83 6.64 -4.79
CA THR A 180 3.82 5.59 -4.71
C THR A 180 3.36 5.45 -3.28
N ALA A 181 2.05 5.59 -3.04
CA ALA A 181 1.41 5.25 -1.79
C ALA A 181 0.84 3.84 -1.86
N THR A 182 1.28 2.96 -0.98
CA THR A 182 0.72 1.61 -0.82
C THR A 182 0.06 1.50 0.54
N PHE A 183 -1.20 1.06 0.58
CA PHE A 183 -1.97 0.95 1.81
C PHE A 183 -2.96 -0.21 1.75
N THR A 184 -3.32 -0.73 2.91
CA THR A 184 -4.39 -1.71 3.06
C THR A 184 -5.70 -0.98 3.38
N GLY A 185 -6.82 -1.41 2.80
CA GLY A 185 -8.11 -0.80 3.08
C GLY A 185 -9.28 -1.73 2.84
N TYR A 186 -10.41 -1.37 3.45
CA TYR A 186 -11.71 -2.00 3.24
C TYR A 186 -12.58 -1.13 2.34
N VAL A 187 -13.15 -1.70 1.30
CA VAL A 187 -14.11 -0.99 0.46
C VAL A 187 -15.44 -0.88 1.21
N LYS A 188 -15.73 0.32 1.74
CA LYS A 188 -16.95 0.59 2.52
C LYS A 188 -18.19 0.66 1.65
N SER A 189 -18.05 1.38 0.52
CA SER A 189 -19.18 1.59 -0.39
C SER A 189 -18.67 1.71 -1.82
N VAL A 190 -19.48 1.21 -2.74
CA VAL A 190 -19.38 1.49 -4.17
C VAL A 190 -20.78 1.92 -4.59
N SER A 191 -20.93 3.16 -4.98
CA SER A 191 -22.20 3.74 -5.42
C SER A 191 -22.15 4.05 -6.90
N SER A 192 -23.30 4.01 -7.56
CA SER A 192 -23.45 4.44 -8.95
C SER A 192 -24.53 5.50 -9.05
N SER A 193 -24.34 6.50 -9.91
CA SER A 193 -25.29 7.55 -10.17
C SER A 193 -25.30 7.88 -11.67
N GLY A 194 -26.46 8.25 -12.21
CA GLY A 194 -26.60 8.62 -13.60
C GLY A 194 -27.92 9.36 -13.82
N GLY A 195 -28.06 9.99 -14.96
CA GLY A 195 -29.25 10.71 -15.39
C GLY A 195 -29.40 10.63 -16.91
N VAL A 196 -30.49 11.20 -17.44
CA VAL A 196 -30.70 11.32 -18.89
C VAL A 196 -29.58 12.15 -19.47
N ASP A 197 -29.01 11.72 -20.58
CA ASP A 197 -27.85 12.35 -21.26
C ASP A 197 -26.59 12.53 -20.39
N GLN A 198 -26.38 11.67 -19.41
CA GLN A 198 -25.22 11.68 -18.54
C GLN A 198 -24.48 10.35 -18.57
N ILE A 199 -23.14 10.44 -18.46
CA ILE A 199 -22.31 9.26 -18.22
C ILE A 199 -22.60 8.75 -16.82
N VAL A 200 -22.79 7.44 -16.68
CA VAL A 200 -22.95 6.82 -15.35
C VAL A 200 -21.65 6.97 -14.58
N LYS A 201 -21.73 7.57 -13.41
CA LYS A 201 -20.60 7.76 -12.48
C LYS A 201 -20.61 6.69 -11.40
N ARG A 202 -19.43 6.37 -10.93
CA ARG A 202 -19.21 5.48 -9.79
C ARG A 202 -18.31 6.17 -8.78
N ALA A 203 -18.66 6.07 -7.50
CA ALA A 203 -17.81 6.51 -6.41
C ALA A 203 -17.52 5.33 -5.49
N ALA A 204 -16.26 5.15 -5.12
CA ALA A 204 -15.85 4.14 -4.15
C ALA A 204 -15.18 4.80 -2.96
N GLN A 205 -15.61 4.43 -1.76
CA GLN A 205 -15.03 4.86 -0.49
C GLN A 205 -14.31 3.70 0.16
N ILE A 206 -13.04 3.91 0.47
CA ILE A 206 -12.14 2.93 1.06
C ILE A 206 -11.71 3.44 2.43
N ARG A 207 -11.90 2.62 3.47
CA ARG A 207 -11.39 2.89 4.80
C ARG A 207 -9.99 2.32 4.90
N ILE A 208 -9.00 3.17 5.15
CA ILE A 208 -7.61 2.75 5.30
C ILE A 208 -7.44 2.05 6.64
N SER A 209 -6.67 0.98 6.66
CA SER A 209 -6.33 0.21 7.86
C SER A 209 -4.83 -0.03 7.91
N GLY A 210 -4.19 0.38 9.00
CA GLY A 210 -2.74 0.31 9.15
C GLY A 210 -1.99 1.47 8.48
N ALA A 211 -0.68 1.39 8.48
CA ALA A 211 0.19 2.45 7.97
C ALA A 211 0.16 2.57 6.43
N ILE A 212 0.36 3.78 5.95
CA ILE A 212 0.56 4.07 4.52
C ILE A 212 2.07 4.03 4.25
N ALA A 213 2.49 3.20 3.31
CA ALA A 213 3.89 3.14 2.87
C ALA A 213 4.07 4.02 1.62
N TRP A 214 4.95 5.00 1.73
CA TRP A 214 5.40 5.81 0.60
C TRP A 214 6.77 5.32 0.11
N SER A 215 6.91 5.16 -1.19
CA SER A 215 8.14 4.70 -1.85
C SER A 215 8.46 5.55 -3.07
#